data_b994ee13ea38a201dcad18ca363ec625
#
_entry.id   b994ee13ea38a201dcad18ca363ec625
#
_cell.length_a   1.000
_cell.length_b   1.000
_cell.length_c   1.000
_cell.angle_alpha   90.00
_cell.angle_beta   90.00
_cell.angle_gamma   90.00
#
_symmetry.space_group_name_H-M   'P 1'
#
loop_
_entity.id
_entity.type
_entity.pdbx_description
1 polymer ?
#
loop_
_entity_poly.entity_id
_entity_poly.type
_entity_poly.pdbx_seq_one_letter_code
_entity_poly.pdbx_strand_id
1 'polypeptide(L)'
;DLEINKVVLIILVGLIVATVIISIKRSIMITTVKKLFRYEATSEGNAKTPAELKITSPLVIRELKGETRLSRIVSIVGQNKLTYDEYIAEMKSKKKREQINYSEAKLYISPDKISEAKIIEAYPSVSFINTLLICVLYFIAATCLIIIMPEILKLINNILAP
;
A
#
# COMPACT_ATOMS: atom_id res chain seq x y z
N ASP A 1 0.35 -7.36 -35.86
CA ASP A 1 0.47 -8.42 -34.82
C ASP A 1 1.57 -8.11 -33.79
N LEU A 2 2.76 -7.65 -34.22
CA LEU A 2 3.86 -7.33 -33.31
C LEU A 2 3.55 -6.16 -32.36
N GLU A 3 2.76 -5.20 -32.79
CA GLU A 3 2.38 -4.01 -31.99
C GLU A 3 1.38 -4.37 -30.88
N ILE A 4 0.39 -5.21 -31.18
CA ILE A 4 -0.62 -5.66 -30.19
C ILE A 4 0.03 -6.48 -29.10
N ASN A 5 0.94 -7.38 -29.45
CA ASN A 5 1.67 -8.20 -28.48
C ASN A 5 2.53 -7.34 -27.53
N LYS A 6 3.15 -6.27 -28.03
CA LYS A 6 3.90 -5.31 -27.20
C LYS A 6 2.97 -4.59 -26.22
N VAL A 7 1.78 -4.15 -26.65
CA VAL A 7 0.82 -3.47 -25.80
C VAL A 7 0.34 -4.41 -24.68
N VAL A 8 -0.04 -5.65 -25.02
CA VAL A 8 -0.46 -6.64 -24.03
C VAL A 8 0.65 -6.91 -23.01
N LEU A 9 1.89 -7.00 -23.45
CA LEU A 9 3.04 -7.25 -22.58
C LEU A 9 3.32 -6.07 -21.64
N ILE A 10 3.20 -4.83 -22.12
CA ILE A 10 3.35 -3.63 -21.27
C ILE A 10 2.26 -3.59 -20.21
N ILE A 11 1.00 -3.87 -20.57
CA ILE A 11 -0.11 -3.93 -19.61
C ILE A 11 0.13 -5.03 -18.58
N LEU A 12 0.58 -6.22 -18.99
CA LEU A 12 0.89 -7.33 -18.09
C LEU A 12 1.96 -6.95 -17.07
N VAL A 13 3.07 -6.36 -17.53
CA VAL A 13 4.14 -5.89 -16.63
C VAL A 13 3.61 -4.85 -15.65
N GLY A 14 2.80 -3.89 -16.11
CA GLY A 14 2.17 -2.89 -15.27
C GLY A 14 1.29 -3.50 -14.18
N LEU A 15 0.46 -4.49 -14.52
CA LEU A 15 -0.40 -5.21 -13.57
C LEU A 15 0.40 -5.99 -12.54
N ILE A 16 1.46 -6.68 -12.93
CA ILE A 16 2.34 -7.43 -12.03
C ILE A 16 3.00 -6.46 -11.04
N VAL A 17 3.60 -5.38 -11.52
CA VAL A 17 4.26 -4.37 -10.68
C VAL A 17 3.26 -3.75 -9.69
N ALA A 18 2.08 -3.36 -10.15
CA ALA A 18 1.03 -2.80 -9.30
C ALA A 18 0.60 -3.79 -8.21
N THR A 19 0.39 -5.06 -8.57
CA THR A 19 -0.01 -6.12 -7.62
C THR A 19 1.05 -6.34 -6.55
N VAL A 20 2.32 -6.38 -6.91
CA VAL A 20 3.43 -6.54 -5.96
C VAL A 20 3.51 -5.35 -5.01
N ILE A 21 3.41 -4.11 -5.52
CA ILE A 21 3.45 -2.90 -4.70
C ILE A 21 2.27 -2.88 -3.70
N ILE A 22 1.05 -3.18 -4.15
CA ILE A 22 -0.15 -3.23 -3.29
C ILE A 22 0.02 -4.30 -2.21
N SER A 23 0.53 -5.48 -2.56
CA SER A 23 0.77 -6.58 -1.62
C SER A 23 1.78 -6.22 -0.55
N ILE A 24 2.88 -5.56 -0.92
CA ILE A 24 3.90 -5.07 0.02
C ILE A 24 3.29 -4.03 0.98
N LYS A 25 2.60 -3.02 0.46
CA LYS A 25 1.95 -1.97 1.27
C LYS A 25 0.94 -2.56 2.25
N ARG A 26 0.11 -3.49 1.78
CA ARG A 26 -0.88 -4.18 2.62
C ARG A 26 -0.19 -5.01 3.71
N SER A 27 0.88 -5.73 3.38
CA SER A 27 1.66 -6.51 4.34
C SER A 27 2.28 -5.63 5.42
N ILE A 28 2.88 -4.51 5.04
CA ILE A 28 3.47 -3.52 5.96
C ILE A 28 2.39 -3.02 6.94
N MET A 29 1.24 -2.59 6.41
CA MET A 29 0.15 -2.05 7.23
C MET A 29 -0.35 -3.09 8.24
N ILE A 30 -0.69 -4.31 7.80
CA ILE A 30 -1.21 -5.37 8.66
C ILE A 30 -0.18 -5.74 9.73
N THR A 31 1.08 -5.92 9.35
CA THR A 31 2.14 -6.32 10.28
C THR A 31 2.41 -5.25 11.33
N THR A 32 2.41 -3.98 10.93
CA THR A 32 2.63 -2.84 11.85
C THR A 32 1.48 -2.72 12.83
N VAL A 33 0.22 -2.77 12.37
CA VAL A 33 -0.95 -2.70 13.23
C VAL A 33 -1.00 -3.87 14.22
N LYS A 34 -0.74 -5.10 13.76
CA LYS A 34 -0.65 -6.28 14.65
C LYS A 34 0.43 -6.14 15.72
N LYS A 35 1.57 -5.56 15.38
CA LYS A 35 2.63 -5.29 16.36
C LYS A 35 2.19 -4.25 17.39
N LEU A 36 1.56 -3.15 16.96
CA LEU A 36 1.05 -2.13 17.88
C LEU A 36 0.04 -2.71 18.89
N PHE A 37 -0.90 -3.56 18.44
CA PHE A 37 -1.81 -4.25 19.36
C PHE A 37 -1.09 -5.22 20.28
N ARG A 38 -0.16 -6.03 19.74
CA ARG A 38 0.61 -7.00 20.56
C ARG A 38 1.41 -6.33 21.68
N TYR A 39 1.92 -5.13 21.46
CA TYR A 39 2.70 -4.36 22.44
C TYR A 39 1.84 -3.32 23.18
N GLU A 40 0.51 -3.41 23.05
CA GLU A 40 -0.47 -2.55 23.73
C GLU A 40 -0.28 -1.04 23.47
N ALA A 41 0.32 -0.67 22.34
CA ALA A 41 0.53 0.70 21.94
C ALA A 41 -0.77 1.32 21.36
N THR A 42 -1.84 1.37 22.17
CA THR A 42 -3.19 1.81 21.81
C THR A 42 -3.55 3.16 22.42
N SER A 43 -2.61 3.81 23.08
CA SER A 43 -2.76 5.15 23.65
C SER A 43 -1.42 5.85 23.67
N GLU A 44 -1.45 7.17 23.81
CA GLU A 44 -0.22 7.99 23.88
C GLU A 44 0.67 7.59 25.04
N GLY A 45 0.09 7.24 26.21
CA GLY A 45 0.83 6.80 27.38
C GLY A 45 1.57 5.47 27.19
N ASN A 46 1.08 4.60 26.30
CA ASN A 46 1.66 3.30 25.98
C ASN A 46 2.39 3.29 24.64
N ALA A 47 2.69 4.46 24.09
CA ALA A 47 3.36 4.57 22.81
C ALA A 47 4.76 3.95 22.84
N LYS A 48 5.13 3.25 21.77
CA LYS A 48 6.38 2.49 21.64
C LYS A 48 7.20 2.96 20.45
N THR A 49 8.51 2.92 20.59
CA THR A 49 9.42 3.19 19.48
C THR A 49 9.41 2.05 18.45
N PRO A 50 9.77 2.29 17.18
CA PRO A 50 9.92 1.23 16.19
C PRO A 50 10.86 0.10 16.64
N ALA A 51 11.91 0.42 17.40
CA ALA A 51 12.82 -0.56 17.95
C ALA A 51 12.14 -1.49 18.97
N GLU A 52 11.36 -0.93 19.92
CA GLU A 52 10.57 -1.70 20.90
C GLU A 52 9.51 -2.58 20.21
N LEU A 53 8.90 -2.09 19.12
CA LEU A 53 7.95 -2.84 18.30
C LEU A 53 8.62 -3.86 17.37
N LYS A 54 9.96 -3.96 17.42
CA LYS A 54 10.74 -4.80 16.49
C LYS A 54 10.42 -4.52 15.01
N ILE A 55 10.24 -3.26 14.68
CA ILE A 55 10.01 -2.79 13.31
C ILE A 55 11.37 -2.37 12.75
N THR A 56 11.97 -3.23 11.95
CA THR A 56 13.29 -3.00 11.33
C THR A 56 13.21 -2.52 9.88
N SER A 57 12.04 -2.65 9.25
CA SER A 57 11.89 -2.34 7.83
C SER A 57 11.84 -0.83 7.58
N PRO A 58 12.74 -0.28 6.76
CA PRO A 58 12.71 1.14 6.37
C PRO A 58 11.44 1.51 5.58
N LEU A 59 10.79 0.53 4.98
CA LEU A 59 9.53 0.74 4.25
C LEU A 59 8.39 1.18 5.19
N VAL A 60 8.36 0.71 6.44
CA VAL A 60 7.39 1.17 7.44
C VAL A 60 7.56 2.66 7.71
N ILE A 61 8.80 3.11 7.89
CA ILE A 61 9.13 4.53 8.10
C ILE A 61 8.70 5.37 6.88
N ARG A 62 8.92 4.84 5.67
CA ARG A 62 8.49 5.51 4.44
C ARG A 62 6.96 5.63 4.36
N GLU A 63 6.22 4.58 4.74
CA GLU A 63 4.76 4.59 4.78
C GLU A 63 4.22 5.53 5.87
N LEU A 64 4.91 5.68 7.01
CA LEU A 64 4.53 6.64 8.06
C LEU A 64 4.79 8.10 7.66
N LYS A 65 5.81 8.37 6.84
CA LYS A 65 6.12 9.71 6.31
C LYS A 65 5.12 10.17 5.25
N GLY A 66 4.53 9.23 4.51
CA GLY A 66 3.59 9.52 3.45
C GLY A 66 2.15 9.70 3.96
N GLU A 67 1.27 10.27 3.11
CA GLU A 67 -0.18 10.32 3.36
C GLU A 67 -0.83 8.96 3.05
N THR A 68 -0.40 7.92 3.73
CA THR A 68 -0.86 6.55 3.53
C THR A 68 -1.97 6.20 4.52
N ARG A 69 -2.63 5.07 4.29
CA ARG A 69 -3.61 4.55 5.25
C ARG A 69 -2.95 4.22 6.60
N LEU A 70 -1.70 3.77 6.59
CA LEU A 70 -0.94 3.49 7.81
C LEU A 70 -0.72 4.78 8.63
N SER A 71 -0.29 5.88 7.99
CA SER A 71 -0.05 7.16 8.68
C SER A 71 -1.32 7.81 9.22
N ARG A 72 -2.50 7.43 8.70
CA ARG A 72 -3.80 7.90 9.24
C ARG A 72 -4.20 7.18 10.51
N ILE A 73 -3.82 5.92 10.67
CA ILE A 73 -4.18 5.07 11.81
C ILE A 73 -3.17 5.19 12.94
N VAL A 74 -1.89 5.22 12.59
CA VAL A 74 -0.78 5.33 13.52
C VAL A 74 -0.48 6.79 13.81
N SER A 75 -0.46 7.14 15.09
CA SER A 75 -0.11 8.48 15.56
C SER A 75 1.29 8.47 16.18
N ILE A 76 1.91 9.63 16.20
CA ILE A 76 3.22 9.85 16.80
C ILE A 76 3.03 10.76 18.00
N VAL A 77 3.66 10.43 19.13
CA VAL A 77 3.60 11.24 20.35
C VAL A 77 4.15 12.65 20.05
N GLY A 78 3.43 13.66 20.50
CA GLY A 78 3.80 15.06 20.30
C GLY A 78 3.49 15.62 18.90
N GLN A 79 2.89 14.82 18.01
CA GLN A 79 2.45 15.28 16.70
C GLN A 79 0.93 15.46 16.70
N ASN A 80 0.45 16.69 16.78
CA ASN A 80 -0.96 16.97 16.50
C ASN A 80 -1.20 16.71 15.00
N LYS A 81 -2.17 15.86 14.69
CA LYS A 81 -2.66 15.71 13.31
C LYS A 81 -3.33 17.03 12.94
N LEU A 82 -2.69 17.77 12.06
CA LEU A 82 -3.26 19.01 11.54
C LEU A 82 -4.57 18.72 10.82
N THR A 83 -5.58 19.51 11.11
CA THR A 83 -6.81 19.54 10.32
C THR A 83 -6.47 20.01 8.90
N TYR A 84 -7.29 19.67 7.90
CA TYR A 84 -7.02 20.04 6.50
C TYR A 84 -6.76 21.54 6.32
N ASP A 85 -7.49 22.38 7.03
CA ASP A 85 -7.35 23.84 6.99
C ASP A 85 -6.02 24.31 7.60
N GLU A 86 -5.56 23.69 8.68
CA GLU A 86 -4.27 23.95 9.31
C GLU A 86 -3.12 23.50 8.41
N TYR A 87 -3.28 22.36 7.71
CA TYR A 87 -2.32 21.88 6.71
C TYR A 87 -2.14 22.87 5.56
N ILE A 88 -3.25 23.42 5.03
CA ILE A 88 -3.20 24.44 3.98
C ILE A 88 -2.56 25.75 4.49
N ALA A 89 -2.83 26.14 5.73
CA ALA A 89 -2.22 27.31 6.36
C ALA A 89 -0.70 27.13 6.54
N GLU A 90 -0.25 25.96 6.99
CA GLU A 90 1.17 25.63 7.12
C GLU A 90 1.89 25.57 5.77
N MET A 91 1.29 25.00 4.74
CA MET A 91 1.85 24.99 3.38
C MET A 91 2.09 26.43 2.86
N LYS A 92 1.15 27.34 3.13
CA LYS A 92 1.28 28.77 2.75
C LYS A 92 2.35 29.49 3.53
N SER A 93 2.60 29.11 4.78
CA SER A 93 3.56 29.80 5.67
C SER A 93 5.03 29.45 5.42
N LYS A 94 5.35 28.48 4.54
CA LYS A 94 6.71 27.97 4.27
C LYS A 94 7.51 27.60 5.54
N LYS A 95 6.86 27.39 6.68
CA LYS A 95 7.56 26.90 7.88
C LYS A 95 8.12 25.52 7.59
N LYS A 96 9.44 25.36 7.72
CA LYS A 96 10.11 24.06 7.70
C LYS A 96 9.49 23.21 8.82
N ARG A 97 8.79 22.12 8.46
CA ARG A 97 8.39 21.11 9.43
C ARG A 97 9.65 20.61 10.14
N GLU A 98 9.63 20.57 11.46
CA GLU A 98 10.67 19.88 12.21
C GLU A 98 10.85 18.49 11.62
N GLN A 99 12.08 18.14 11.28
CA GLN A 99 12.39 16.82 10.74
C GLN A 99 12.25 15.81 11.87
N ILE A 100 11.10 15.15 11.92
CA ILE A 100 10.83 14.12 12.90
C ILE A 100 11.78 12.95 12.64
N ASN A 101 12.54 12.56 13.64
CA ASN A 101 13.31 11.32 13.61
C ASN A 101 12.38 10.13 13.84
N TYR A 102 11.80 9.61 12.76
CA TYR A 102 10.85 8.50 12.82
C TYR A 102 11.44 7.23 13.42
N SER A 103 12.75 7.09 13.50
CA SER A 103 13.41 5.92 14.10
C SER A 103 13.30 5.93 15.63
N GLU A 104 13.15 7.10 16.24
CA GLU A 104 13.05 7.31 17.70
C GLU A 104 11.65 7.75 18.13
N ALA A 105 10.81 8.10 17.16
CA ALA A 105 9.45 8.53 17.41
C ALA A 105 8.62 7.43 18.07
N LYS A 106 7.87 7.76 19.11
CA LYS A 106 6.95 6.83 19.76
C LYS A 106 5.65 6.75 18.99
N LEU A 107 5.28 5.54 18.60
CA LEU A 107 4.11 5.21 17.78
C LEU A 107 3.00 4.63 18.63
N TYR A 108 1.75 4.99 18.34
CA TYR A 108 0.56 4.41 18.96
C TYR A 108 -0.64 4.47 17.99
N ILE A 109 -1.68 3.69 18.28
CA ILE A 109 -2.96 3.77 17.57
C ILE A 109 -3.82 4.80 18.29
N SER A 110 -4.25 5.85 17.59
CA SER A 110 -5.17 6.84 18.16
C SER A 110 -6.48 6.18 18.63
N PRO A 111 -7.03 6.57 19.79
CA PRO A 111 -8.26 5.98 20.31
C PRO A 111 -9.47 6.06 19.34
N ASP A 112 -9.54 7.12 18.56
CA ASP A 112 -10.56 7.33 17.50
C ASP A 112 -10.40 6.37 16.33
N LYS A 113 -9.22 5.75 16.16
CA LYS A 113 -8.89 4.83 15.07
C LYS A 113 -8.81 3.35 15.48
N ILE A 114 -9.05 3.04 16.74
CA ILE A 114 -8.99 1.65 17.25
C ILE A 114 -9.95 0.73 16.48
N SER A 115 -11.14 1.18 16.16
CA SER A 115 -12.12 0.37 15.43
C SER A 115 -11.62 0.02 14.02
N GLU A 116 -11.05 0.99 13.30
CA GLU A 116 -10.46 0.77 11.98
C GLU A 116 -9.22 -0.14 12.07
N ALA A 117 -8.39 0.07 13.08
CA ALA A 117 -7.20 -0.74 13.31
C ALA A 117 -7.54 -2.20 13.64
N LYS A 118 -8.60 -2.48 14.42
CA LYS A 118 -9.10 -3.84 14.69
C LYS A 118 -9.55 -4.56 13.43
N ILE A 119 -10.20 -3.88 12.51
CA ILE A 119 -10.57 -4.45 11.21
C ILE A 119 -9.31 -4.89 10.45
N ILE A 120 -8.27 -4.05 10.46
CA ILE A 120 -7.00 -4.38 9.80
C ILE A 120 -6.26 -5.51 10.50
N GLU A 121 -6.28 -5.55 11.84
CA GLU A 121 -5.69 -6.64 12.61
C GLU A 121 -6.33 -7.99 12.28
N ALA A 122 -7.65 -8.02 12.06
CA ALA A 122 -8.38 -9.23 11.69
C ALA A 122 -8.05 -9.76 10.29
N TYR A 123 -7.45 -8.92 9.42
CA TYR A 123 -7.04 -9.42 8.10
C TYR A 123 -5.93 -10.47 8.21
N PRO A 124 -6.02 -11.55 7.39
CA PRO A 124 -4.94 -12.50 7.29
C PRO A 124 -3.66 -11.79 6.79
N SER A 125 -2.52 -12.23 7.29
CA SER A 125 -1.23 -11.78 6.76
C SER A 125 -1.16 -12.06 5.26
N VAL A 126 -0.64 -11.10 4.50
CA VAL A 126 -0.48 -11.25 3.05
C VAL A 126 0.53 -12.37 2.80
N SER A 127 0.07 -13.45 2.18
CA SER A 127 0.94 -14.54 1.78
C SER A 127 1.61 -14.19 0.45
N PHE A 128 2.93 -14.38 0.40
CA PHE A 128 3.70 -14.27 -0.85
C PHE A 128 3.18 -15.24 -1.92
N ILE A 129 2.73 -16.43 -1.51
CA ILE A 129 2.16 -17.45 -2.40
C ILE A 129 0.91 -16.92 -3.11
N ASN A 130 0.01 -16.24 -2.40
CA ASN A 130 -1.19 -15.68 -3.01
C ASN A 130 -0.85 -14.58 -4.04
N THR A 131 0.14 -13.74 -3.74
CA THR A 131 0.61 -12.72 -4.69
C THR A 131 1.20 -13.37 -5.94
N LEU A 132 2.00 -14.43 -5.76
CA LEU A 132 2.58 -15.18 -6.86
C LEU A 132 1.49 -15.84 -7.74
N LEU A 133 0.48 -16.46 -7.13
CA LEU A 133 -0.66 -17.05 -7.86
C LEU A 133 -1.39 -16.03 -8.72
N ILE A 134 -1.63 -14.82 -8.20
CA ILE A 134 -2.27 -13.75 -8.98
C ILE A 134 -1.38 -13.36 -10.18
N CYS A 135 -0.08 -13.24 -10.00
CA CYS A 135 0.85 -12.94 -11.09
C CYS A 135 0.86 -14.04 -12.17
N VAL A 136 0.80 -15.31 -11.76
CA VAL A 136 0.68 -16.46 -12.68
C VAL A 136 -0.64 -16.39 -13.46
N LEU A 137 -1.76 -16.07 -12.81
CA LEU A 137 -3.05 -15.91 -13.48
C LEU A 137 -3.02 -14.78 -14.52
N TYR A 138 -2.37 -13.64 -14.22
CA TYR A 138 -2.19 -12.58 -15.19
C TYR A 138 -1.37 -13.03 -16.40
N PHE A 139 -0.32 -13.82 -16.16
CA PHE A 139 0.51 -14.35 -17.24
C PHE A 139 -0.28 -15.30 -18.15
N ILE A 140 -1.08 -16.21 -17.57
CA ILE A 140 -1.96 -17.10 -18.32
C ILE A 140 -2.98 -16.30 -19.15
N ALA A 141 -3.64 -15.32 -18.54
CA ALA A 141 -4.62 -14.49 -19.22
C ALA A 141 -4.02 -13.70 -20.39
N ALA A 142 -2.83 -13.12 -20.20
CA ALA A 142 -2.12 -12.42 -21.27
C ALA A 142 -1.73 -13.35 -22.41
N THR A 143 -1.26 -14.56 -22.10
CA THR A 143 -0.92 -15.57 -23.10
C THR A 143 -2.15 -15.98 -23.92
N CYS A 144 -3.29 -16.21 -23.24
CA CYS A 144 -4.56 -16.50 -23.93
C CYS A 144 -4.99 -15.35 -24.85
N LEU A 145 -4.88 -14.10 -24.38
CA LEU A 145 -5.20 -12.92 -25.20
C LEU A 145 -4.32 -12.83 -26.47
N ILE A 146 -3.02 -13.06 -26.34
CA ILE A 146 -2.09 -13.05 -27.47
C ILE A 146 -2.46 -14.11 -28.51
N ILE A 147 -2.89 -15.28 -28.07
CA ILE A 147 -3.28 -16.39 -28.97
C ILE A 147 -4.62 -16.12 -29.65
N ILE A 148 -5.61 -15.59 -28.93
CA ILE A 148 -6.99 -15.42 -29.42
C ILE A 148 -7.14 -14.14 -30.25
N MET A 149 -6.38 -13.08 -29.94
CA MET A 149 -6.52 -11.77 -30.57
C MET A 149 -6.43 -11.80 -32.11
N PRO A 150 -5.50 -12.52 -32.76
CA PRO A 150 -5.45 -12.59 -34.23
C PRO A 150 -6.71 -13.21 -34.84
N GLU A 151 -7.34 -14.18 -34.18
CA GLU A 151 -8.58 -14.79 -34.65
C GLU A 151 -9.76 -13.85 -34.55
N ILE A 152 -9.86 -13.11 -33.43
CA ILE A 152 -10.87 -12.08 -33.22
C ILE A 152 -10.75 -10.98 -34.31
N LEU A 153 -9.54 -10.52 -34.57
CA LEU A 153 -9.29 -9.49 -35.57
C LEU A 153 -9.66 -9.96 -37.00
N LYS A 154 -9.38 -11.23 -37.34
CA LYS A 154 -9.84 -11.82 -38.62
C LYS A 154 -11.37 -11.85 -38.72
N LEU A 155 -12.03 -12.23 -37.62
CA LEU A 155 -13.50 -12.27 -37.56
C LEU A 155 -14.11 -10.89 -37.75
N ILE A 156 -13.56 -9.88 -37.05
CA ILE A 156 -14.01 -8.49 -37.17
C ILE A 156 -13.79 -7.96 -38.61
N ASN A 157 -12.63 -8.21 -39.18
CA ASN A 157 -12.37 -7.81 -40.57
C ASN A 157 -13.32 -8.46 -41.59
N ASN A 158 -13.67 -9.74 -41.36
CA ASN A 158 -14.63 -10.44 -42.22
C ASN A 158 -16.06 -9.91 -42.09
N ILE A 159 -16.43 -9.35 -40.95
CA ILE A 159 -17.75 -8.75 -40.70
C ILE A 159 -17.82 -7.32 -41.26
N LEU A 160 -16.69 -6.57 -41.18
CA LEU A 160 -16.62 -5.17 -41.62
C LEU A 160 -16.21 -5.02 -43.08
N ALA A 161 -15.69 -6.07 -43.73
CA ALA A 161 -15.40 -6.05 -45.16
C ALA A 161 -16.73 -6.19 -45.92
N PRO A 162 -17.11 -5.21 -46.74
CA PRO A 162 -18.34 -5.23 -47.54
C PRO A 162 -18.33 -6.33 -48.62
#